data_a1d77b8fe498e3cda429b43007c51266
#
_entry.id   a1d77b8fe498e3cda429b43007c51266
#
_cell.length_a   1.000
_cell.length_b   1.000
_cell.length_c   1.000
_cell.angle_alpha   90.00
_cell.angle_beta   90.00
_cell.angle_gamma   90.00
#
_symmetry.space_group_name_H-M   'P 1'
#
loop_
_entity.id
_entity.type
_entity.pdbx_description
1 polymer ?
#
loop_
_entity_poly.entity_id
_entity_poly.type
_entity_poly.pdbx_seq_one_letter_code
_entity_poly.pdbx_strand_id
1 'polypeptide(L)'
;MPSSLHEALRDVFRDDPMLAAELLGHMHRWPEGAPERAALVDPTVPQNVSPSLAVDAAMVFFRGERAVMLTLVEVQLAIDREKLWDWPVYACTLRREHRCPFVLLVVSPVADVARWADAPIALGPGAEMRAAVLGPDEVPWVRDAGEAKRRPALAFLSAVAHGNAGAAGMEAVFAAMSAVGELDEARARTYTAALWDALDASARRALEVAMATNDPAIESNFERRMREIFEARGEARGEARGEARGEARGEARGEARVLETMRSALVHALTERSLTLSDAQRAAIERCSDSAALARWLVRAAVAASVEDALAP
;
A
#
# COMPACT_ATOMS: atom_id res chain seq x y z
N MET A 1 -0.69 5.34 -0.06
CA MET A 1 -0.14 4.74 -1.30
C MET A 1 -0.46 3.26 -1.28
N PRO A 2 -0.80 2.61 -2.42
CA PRO A 2 -0.96 1.17 -2.48
C PRO A 2 0.32 0.47 -2.01
N SER A 3 0.18 -0.70 -1.38
CA SER A 3 1.34 -1.51 -1.00
C SER A 3 2.00 -2.14 -2.24
N SER A 4 3.28 -2.51 -2.14
CA SER A 4 3.98 -3.23 -3.20
C SER A 4 3.27 -4.53 -3.60
N LEU A 5 2.65 -5.21 -2.62
CA LEU A 5 1.84 -6.40 -2.86
C LEU A 5 0.58 -6.08 -3.66
N HIS A 6 -0.13 -4.99 -3.32
CA HIS A 6 -1.31 -4.57 -4.06
C HIS A 6 -0.96 -4.25 -5.52
N GLU A 7 0.10 -3.49 -5.75
CA GLU A 7 0.56 -3.16 -7.10
C GLU A 7 0.95 -4.42 -7.89
N ALA A 8 1.69 -5.33 -7.26
CA ALA A 8 2.11 -6.56 -7.92
C ALA A 8 0.92 -7.47 -8.27
N LEU A 9 -0.06 -7.63 -7.37
CA LEU A 9 -1.27 -8.42 -7.63
C LEU A 9 -2.11 -7.83 -8.76
N ARG A 10 -2.24 -6.51 -8.81
CA ARG A 10 -2.89 -5.81 -9.92
C ARG A 10 -2.14 -6.04 -11.24
N ASP A 11 -0.83 -5.88 -11.22
CA ASP A 11 0.00 -5.95 -12.42
C ASP A 11 0.06 -7.38 -12.99
N VAL A 12 -0.10 -8.43 -12.18
CA VAL A 12 -0.27 -9.82 -12.62
C VAL A 12 -1.36 -9.94 -13.70
N PHE A 13 -2.52 -9.33 -13.48
CA PHE A 13 -3.65 -9.39 -14.40
C PHE A 13 -3.53 -8.38 -15.56
N ARG A 14 -2.79 -7.31 -15.37
CA ARG A 14 -2.49 -6.36 -16.46
C ARG A 14 -1.45 -6.93 -17.42
N ASP A 15 -0.50 -7.70 -16.91
CA ASP A 15 0.56 -8.33 -17.67
C ASP A 15 0.07 -9.57 -18.45
N ASP A 16 -0.86 -10.32 -17.84
CA ASP A 16 -1.49 -11.49 -18.45
C ASP A 16 -3.02 -11.42 -18.29
N PRO A 17 -3.73 -10.68 -19.14
CA PRO A 17 -5.18 -10.58 -19.06
C PRO A 17 -5.92 -11.91 -19.28
N MET A 18 -5.33 -12.89 -19.97
CA MET A 18 -5.93 -14.20 -20.19
C MET A 18 -5.95 -15.04 -18.91
N LEU A 19 -5.05 -14.78 -17.96
CA LEU A 19 -5.01 -15.46 -16.67
C LEU A 19 -6.33 -15.30 -15.90
N ALA A 20 -6.98 -14.13 -16.01
CA ALA A 20 -8.28 -13.93 -15.36
C ALA A 20 -9.35 -14.89 -15.92
N ALA A 21 -9.39 -15.12 -17.22
CA ALA A 21 -10.33 -16.07 -17.84
C ALA A 21 -10.03 -17.51 -17.38
N GLU A 22 -8.76 -17.87 -17.30
CA GLU A 22 -8.35 -19.19 -16.83
C GLU A 22 -8.76 -19.45 -15.39
N LEU A 23 -8.47 -18.52 -14.47
CA LEU A 23 -8.82 -18.63 -13.07
C LEU A 23 -10.34 -18.66 -12.86
N LEU A 24 -11.09 -17.82 -13.57
CA LEU A 24 -12.55 -17.85 -13.56
C LEU A 24 -13.11 -19.17 -14.10
N GLY A 25 -12.47 -19.76 -15.11
CA GLY A 25 -12.80 -21.10 -15.58
C GLY A 25 -12.56 -22.18 -14.53
N HIS A 26 -11.44 -22.12 -13.83
CA HIS A 26 -11.11 -23.00 -12.71
C HIS A 26 -12.15 -22.89 -11.58
N MET A 27 -12.63 -21.70 -11.28
CA MET A 27 -13.66 -21.41 -10.28
C MET A 27 -15.10 -21.70 -10.78
N HIS A 28 -15.28 -22.25 -11.98
CA HIS A 28 -16.60 -22.43 -12.61
C HIS A 28 -17.44 -21.15 -12.72
N ARG A 29 -16.78 -19.99 -12.83
CA ARG A 29 -17.40 -18.65 -12.97
C ARG A 29 -17.32 -18.12 -14.40
N TRP A 30 -16.73 -18.86 -15.33
CA TRP A 30 -16.63 -18.51 -16.74
C TRP A 30 -17.81 -19.11 -17.53
N PRO A 31 -18.43 -18.35 -18.46
CA PRO A 31 -19.45 -18.89 -19.35
C PRO A 31 -18.88 -19.93 -20.32
N GLU A 32 -19.75 -20.71 -20.97
CA GLU A 32 -19.33 -21.73 -21.91
C GLU A 32 -18.45 -21.20 -23.06
N GLY A 33 -17.39 -21.93 -23.35
CA GLY A 33 -16.43 -21.67 -24.44
C GLY A 33 -15.32 -20.66 -24.08
N ALA A 34 -14.08 -21.05 -24.34
CA ALA A 34 -12.92 -20.21 -24.04
C ALA A 34 -12.89 -18.92 -24.89
N PRO A 35 -12.41 -17.78 -24.33
CA PRO A 35 -12.17 -16.58 -25.10
C PRO A 35 -10.96 -16.77 -26.04
N GLU A 36 -10.95 -16.06 -27.15
CA GLU A 36 -9.81 -16.10 -28.08
C GLU A 36 -8.75 -15.03 -27.74
N ARG A 37 -9.19 -13.90 -27.20
CA ARG A 37 -8.30 -12.80 -26.79
C ARG A 37 -8.92 -11.97 -25.67
N ALA A 38 -8.06 -11.27 -24.93
CA ALA A 38 -8.43 -10.24 -23.98
C ALA A 38 -7.82 -8.89 -24.41
N ALA A 39 -8.43 -7.79 -23.99
CA ALA A 39 -7.86 -6.46 -24.09
C ALA A 39 -8.09 -5.71 -22.77
N LEU A 40 -7.05 -5.05 -22.29
CA LEU A 40 -7.20 -4.10 -21.20
C LEU A 40 -8.04 -2.92 -21.68
N VAL A 41 -8.88 -2.43 -20.80
CA VAL A 41 -9.70 -1.23 -21.02
C VAL A 41 -9.38 -0.20 -19.94
N ASP A 42 -9.79 1.05 -20.15
CA ASP A 42 -9.63 2.09 -19.14
C ASP A 42 -10.44 1.69 -17.88
N PRO A 43 -9.79 1.52 -16.72
CA PRO A 43 -10.47 1.16 -15.49
C PRO A 43 -11.24 2.31 -14.85
N THR A 44 -11.19 3.51 -15.42
CA THR A 44 -11.81 4.73 -14.88
C THR A 44 -13.32 4.75 -15.16
N VAL A 45 -14.12 4.97 -14.13
CA VAL A 45 -15.57 5.19 -14.28
C VAL A 45 -15.81 6.65 -14.70
N PRO A 46 -16.64 6.94 -15.73
CA PRO A 46 -16.90 8.31 -16.18
C PRO A 46 -17.33 9.25 -15.07
N GLN A 47 -16.84 10.48 -15.07
CA GLN A 47 -16.88 11.50 -14.01
C GLN A 47 -18.29 11.92 -13.48
N ASN A 48 -19.35 11.46 -14.09
CA ASN A 48 -20.70 11.79 -13.61
C ASN A 48 -21.12 10.99 -12.35
N VAL A 49 -20.29 10.04 -11.88
CA VAL A 49 -20.62 9.19 -10.76
C VAL A 49 -19.71 9.44 -9.54
N SER A 50 -18.50 9.73 -9.72
CA SER A 50 -17.52 10.30 -8.75
C SER A 50 -16.13 10.29 -9.40
N PRO A 51 -15.29 11.32 -9.24
CA PRO A 51 -13.95 11.36 -9.85
C PRO A 51 -12.94 10.37 -9.22
N SER A 52 -13.32 9.68 -8.15
CA SER A 52 -12.45 8.76 -7.41
C SER A 52 -12.77 7.28 -7.61
N LEU A 53 -13.77 6.95 -8.41
CA LEU A 53 -14.17 5.57 -8.63
C LEU A 53 -13.37 4.95 -9.78
N ALA A 54 -12.50 4.01 -9.46
CA ALA A 54 -11.74 3.21 -10.43
C ALA A 54 -11.60 1.78 -9.93
N VAL A 55 -11.65 0.80 -10.84
CA VAL A 55 -11.27 -0.58 -10.56
C VAL A 55 -9.77 -0.76 -10.78
N ASP A 56 -9.14 -1.74 -10.14
CA ASP A 56 -7.71 -1.98 -10.29
C ASP A 56 -7.32 -2.42 -11.69
N ALA A 57 -8.15 -3.26 -12.33
CA ALA A 57 -8.04 -3.59 -13.75
C ALA A 57 -9.39 -3.95 -14.35
N ALA A 58 -9.56 -3.71 -15.64
CA ALA A 58 -10.72 -4.12 -16.40
C ALA A 58 -10.29 -4.73 -17.74
N MET A 59 -10.91 -5.85 -18.10
CA MET A 59 -10.55 -6.61 -19.31
C MET A 59 -11.80 -7.03 -20.06
N VAL A 60 -11.80 -6.85 -21.37
CA VAL A 60 -12.84 -7.40 -22.25
C VAL A 60 -12.29 -8.59 -23.00
N PHE A 61 -13.00 -9.69 -22.96
CA PHE A 61 -12.67 -10.93 -23.64
C PHE A 61 -13.52 -11.07 -24.90
N PHE A 62 -12.92 -11.60 -25.96
CA PHE A 62 -13.52 -11.66 -27.27
C PHE A 62 -13.55 -13.10 -27.81
N ARG A 63 -14.57 -13.37 -28.63
CA ARG A 63 -14.61 -14.51 -29.54
C ARG A 63 -14.85 -13.96 -30.95
N GLY A 64 -13.84 -14.05 -31.79
CA GLY A 64 -13.76 -13.22 -33.00
C GLY A 64 -13.85 -11.72 -32.64
N GLU A 65 -14.69 -11.00 -33.31
CA GLU A 65 -14.95 -9.56 -33.06
C GLU A 65 -15.98 -9.30 -31.95
N ARG A 66 -16.63 -10.35 -31.44
CA ARG A 66 -17.67 -10.20 -30.43
C ARG A 66 -17.10 -10.17 -29.02
N ALA A 67 -17.38 -9.11 -28.26
CA ALA A 67 -17.16 -9.06 -26.83
C ALA A 67 -18.05 -10.09 -26.12
N VAL A 68 -17.46 -11.00 -25.35
CA VAL A 68 -18.19 -12.10 -24.69
C VAL A 68 -18.25 -11.95 -23.18
N MET A 69 -17.28 -11.26 -22.59
CA MET A 69 -17.21 -11.05 -21.14
C MET A 69 -16.40 -9.81 -20.82
N LEU A 70 -16.82 -9.05 -19.84
CA LEU A 70 -16.05 -8.02 -19.14
C LEU A 70 -15.68 -8.59 -17.77
N THR A 71 -14.39 -8.57 -17.43
CA THR A 71 -13.91 -8.92 -16.10
C THR A 71 -13.34 -7.67 -15.44
N LEU A 72 -13.85 -7.36 -14.26
CA LEU A 72 -13.38 -6.28 -13.38
C LEU A 72 -12.56 -6.94 -12.27
N VAL A 73 -11.31 -6.55 -12.11
CA VAL A 73 -10.44 -7.08 -11.06
C VAL A 73 -10.27 -6.04 -9.97
N GLU A 74 -10.49 -6.47 -8.74
CA GLU A 74 -10.27 -5.70 -7.52
C GLU A 74 -9.38 -6.48 -6.55
N VAL A 75 -8.30 -5.87 -6.10
CA VAL A 75 -7.39 -6.44 -5.11
C VAL A 75 -7.74 -5.91 -3.73
N GLN A 76 -8.17 -6.79 -2.83
CA GLN A 76 -8.56 -6.42 -1.47
C GLN A 76 -7.62 -7.04 -0.44
N LEU A 77 -6.90 -6.20 0.29
CA LEU A 77 -6.00 -6.63 1.38
C LEU A 77 -6.61 -6.43 2.77
N ALA A 78 -7.72 -5.69 2.85
CA ALA A 78 -8.49 -5.42 4.07
C ALA A 78 -9.97 -5.30 3.73
N ILE A 79 -10.84 -5.49 4.74
CA ILE A 79 -12.29 -5.28 4.59
C ILE A 79 -12.55 -3.77 4.45
N ASP A 80 -13.11 -3.40 3.30
CA ASP A 80 -13.60 -2.04 3.02
C ASP A 80 -15.08 -2.11 2.63
N ARG A 81 -15.95 -1.68 3.53
CA ARG A 81 -17.41 -1.78 3.35
C ARG A 81 -17.96 -0.81 2.31
N GLU A 82 -17.26 0.26 1.98
CA GLU A 82 -17.67 1.20 0.93
C GLU A 82 -17.63 0.54 -0.45
N LYS A 83 -16.73 -0.44 -0.64
CA LYS A 83 -16.65 -1.24 -1.86
C LYS A 83 -17.95 -1.96 -2.21
N LEU A 84 -18.79 -2.32 -1.23
CA LEU A 84 -20.10 -2.92 -1.48
C LEU A 84 -21.07 -1.96 -2.20
N TRP A 85 -20.84 -0.66 -2.08
CA TRP A 85 -21.60 0.37 -2.81
C TRP A 85 -20.95 0.71 -4.15
N ASP A 86 -19.62 0.72 -4.21
CA ASP A 86 -18.87 1.12 -5.39
C ASP A 86 -18.87 0.04 -6.47
N TRP A 87 -18.65 -1.23 -6.10
CA TRP A 87 -18.54 -2.34 -7.05
C TRP A 87 -19.74 -2.47 -7.99
N PRO A 88 -21.01 -2.37 -7.54
CA PRO A 88 -22.14 -2.39 -8.44
C PRO A 88 -22.16 -1.21 -9.44
N VAL A 89 -21.68 -0.05 -9.01
CA VAL A 89 -21.60 1.13 -9.87
C VAL A 89 -20.61 0.92 -11.00
N TYR A 90 -19.37 0.46 -10.71
CA TYR A 90 -18.39 0.15 -11.75
C TYR A 90 -18.94 -0.90 -12.71
N ALA A 91 -19.42 -2.00 -12.15
CA ALA A 91 -19.88 -3.14 -12.92
C ALA A 91 -21.02 -2.76 -13.89
N CYS A 92 -22.01 -2.04 -13.42
CA CYS A 92 -23.13 -1.59 -14.25
C CYS A 92 -22.70 -0.55 -15.29
N THR A 93 -21.78 0.36 -14.94
CA THR A 93 -21.29 1.40 -15.86
C THR A 93 -20.51 0.77 -17.01
N LEU A 94 -19.50 -0.04 -16.70
CA LEU A 94 -18.64 -0.66 -17.71
C LEU A 94 -19.40 -1.73 -18.51
N ARG A 95 -20.33 -2.49 -17.89
CA ARG A 95 -21.24 -3.37 -18.62
C ARG A 95 -22.06 -2.63 -19.67
N ARG A 96 -22.58 -1.43 -19.33
CA ARG A 96 -23.34 -0.59 -20.28
C ARG A 96 -22.46 -0.15 -21.45
N GLU A 97 -21.23 0.24 -21.17
CA GLU A 97 -20.27 0.71 -22.19
C GLU A 97 -19.89 -0.40 -23.15
N HIS A 98 -19.43 -1.55 -22.62
CA HIS A 98 -18.94 -2.67 -23.43
C HIS A 98 -20.04 -3.61 -23.95
N ARG A 99 -21.28 -3.45 -23.49
CA ARG A 99 -22.48 -4.21 -23.93
C ARG A 99 -22.31 -5.73 -23.91
N CYS A 100 -21.60 -6.25 -22.92
CA CYS A 100 -21.42 -7.68 -22.67
C CYS A 100 -21.65 -8.04 -21.20
N PRO A 101 -21.87 -9.31 -20.86
CA PRO A 101 -21.89 -9.77 -19.48
C PRO A 101 -20.62 -9.39 -18.73
N PHE A 102 -20.71 -9.29 -17.40
CA PHE A 102 -19.52 -9.01 -16.59
C PHE A 102 -19.35 -10.01 -15.45
N VAL A 103 -18.12 -10.11 -14.96
CA VAL A 103 -17.74 -10.73 -13.70
C VAL A 103 -16.90 -9.74 -12.91
N LEU A 104 -17.23 -9.52 -11.64
CA LEU A 104 -16.34 -8.89 -10.68
C LEU A 104 -15.46 -9.98 -10.05
N LEU A 105 -14.15 -9.93 -10.29
CA LEU A 105 -13.17 -10.82 -9.71
C LEU A 105 -12.46 -10.09 -8.55
N VAL A 106 -12.75 -10.48 -7.33
CA VAL A 106 -12.05 -9.97 -6.15
C VAL A 106 -10.90 -10.91 -5.82
N VAL A 107 -9.69 -10.37 -5.76
CA VAL A 107 -8.46 -11.10 -5.43
C VAL A 107 -8.01 -10.74 -4.04
N SER A 108 -7.91 -11.72 -3.15
CA SER A 108 -7.41 -11.49 -1.79
C SER A 108 -6.54 -12.64 -1.29
N PRO A 109 -5.28 -12.39 -0.90
CA PRO A 109 -4.46 -13.38 -0.23
C PRO A 109 -4.84 -13.58 1.25
N VAL A 110 -5.81 -12.79 1.77
CA VAL A 110 -6.27 -12.83 3.16
C VAL A 110 -7.61 -13.55 3.24
N ALA A 111 -7.64 -14.73 3.88
CA ALA A 111 -8.82 -15.59 3.92
C ALA A 111 -10.08 -14.92 4.49
N ASP A 112 -9.96 -14.07 5.52
CA ASP A 112 -11.08 -13.35 6.11
C ASP A 112 -11.68 -12.32 5.16
N VAL A 113 -10.82 -11.64 4.39
CA VAL A 113 -11.24 -10.66 3.37
C VAL A 113 -11.88 -11.37 2.19
N ALA A 114 -11.33 -12.51 1.75
CA ALA A 114 -11.92 -13.34 0.70
C ALA A 114 -13.33 -13.81 1.09
N ARG A 115 -13.52 -14.32 2.32
CA ARG A 115 -14.84 -14.72 2.83
C ARG A 115 -15.83 -13.55 2.89
N TRP A 116 -15.38 -12.37 3.30
CA TRP A 116 -16.20 -11.17 3.30
C TRP A 116 -16.64 -10.77 1.88
N ALA A 117 -15.74 -10.82 0.91
CA ALA A 117 -16.02 -10.46 -0.48
C ALA A 117 -16.95 -11.46 -1.19
N ASP A 118 -16.99 -12.72 -0.76
CA ASP A 118 -17.87 -13.76 -1.32
C ASP A 118 -19.35 -13.60 -0.90
N ALA A 119 -19.62 -12.76 0.10
CA ALA A 119 -20.98 -12.49 0.51
C ALA A 119 -21.77 -11.76 -0.59
N PRO A 120 -23.07 -12.09 -0.77
CA PRO A 120 -23.89 -11.40 -1.74
C PRO A 120 -24.06 -9.93 -1.38
N ILE A 121 -23.94 -9.06 -2.36
CA ILE A 121 -24.18 -7.62 -2.25
C ILE A 121 -25.67 -7.38 -2.57
N ALA A 122 -26.45 -7.02 -1.57
CA ALA A 122 -27.86 -6.69 -1.77
C ALA A 122 -28.01 -5.37 -2.55
N LEU A 123 -28.64 -5.42 -3.71
CA LEU A 123 -28.95 -4.23 -4.53
C LEU A 123 -30.36 -3.70 -4.31
N GLY A 124 -31.20 -4.48 -3.62
CA GLY A 124 -32.60 -4.19 -3.32
C GLY A 124 -33.43 -5.46 -3.24
N PRO A 125 -34.76 -5.36 -3.02
CA PRO A 125 -35.63 -6.53 -2.95
C PRO A 125 -35.56 -7.38 -4.24
N GLY A 126 -35.09 -8.61 -4.12
CA GLY A 126 -34.97 -9.55 -5.24
C GLY A 126 -33.82 -9.32 -6.19
N ALA A 127 -32.88 -8.43 -5.85
CA ALA A 127 -31.67 -8.16 -6.64
C ALA A 127 -30.42 -8.25 -5.79
N GLU A 128 -29.47 -9.04 -6.24
CA GLU A 128 -28.13 -9.16 -5.62
C GLU A 128 -27.05 -9.24 -6.69
N MET A 129 -25.86 -8.84 -6.33
CA MET A 129 -24.63 -9.07 -7.09
C MET A 129 -23.70 -9.96 -6.27
N ARG A 130 -22.99 -10.87 -6.94
CA ARG A 130 -21.93 -11.69 -6.32
C ARG A 130 -20.64 -11.50 -7.07
N ALA A 131 -19.55 -11.33 -6.35
CA ALA A 131 -18.22 -11.41 -6.90
C ALA A 131 -17.82 -12.88 -7.13
N ALA A 132 -16.93 -13.10 -8.08
CA ALA A 132 -16.05 -14.27 -8.07
C ALA A 132 -14.87 -13.90 -7.18
N VAL A 133 -14.58 -14.70 -6.15
CA VAL A 133 -13.52 -14.40 -5.22
C VAL A 133 -12.37 -15.38 -5.41
N LEU A 134 -11.19 -14.86 -5.70
CA LEU A 134 -9.94 -15.61 -5.73
C LEU A 134 -9.26 -15.44 -4.36
N GLY A 135 -9.65 -16.28 -3.42
CA GLY A 135 -9.01 -16.40 -2.10
C GLY A 135 -7.81 -17.35 -2.15
N PRO A 136 -7.13 -17.55 -1.02
CA PRO A 136 -5.97 -18.45 -0.99
C PRO A 136 -6.29 -19.86 -1.46
N ASP A 137 -7.46 -20.39 -1.11
CA ASP A 137 -7.86 -21.78 -1.41
C ASP A 137 -8.19 -22.00 -2.90
N GLU A 138 -8.56 -20.95 -3.63
CA GLU A 138 -8.89 -20.99 -5.05
C GLU A 138 -7.67 -20.86 -5.96
N VAL A 139 -6.52 -20.41 -5.43
CA VAL A 139 -5.30 -20.27 -6.22
C VAL A 139 -4.67 -21.64 -6.46
N PRO A 140 -4.43 -22.06 -7.73
CA PRO A 140 -3.76 -23.32 -8.02
C PRO A 140 -2.34 -23.35 -7.46
N TRP A 141 -1.92 -24.52 -6.96
CA TRP A 141 -0.56 -24.74 -6.53
C TRP A 141 0.39 -24.87 -7.73
N VAL A 142 1.43 -24.06 -7.77
CA VAL A 142 2.56 -24.18 -8.70
C VAL A 142 3.82 -24.43 -7.89
N ARG A 143 4.33 -25.65 -7.91
CA ARG A 143 5.52 -26.08 -7.16
C ARG A 143 6.65 -26.57 -8.04
N ASP A 144 6.37 -26.83 -9.31
CA ASP A 144 7.37 -27.23 -10.30
C ASP A 144 8.01 -26.00 -10.95
N ALA A 145 9.33 -25.94 -10.96
CA ALA A 145 10.08 -24.81 -11.54
C ALA A 145 9.87 -24.66 -13.06
N GLY A 146 9.67 -25.76 -13.78
CA GLY A 146 9.42 -25.74 -15.21
C GLY A 146 8.03 -25.17 -15.53
N GLU A 147 7.02 -25.52 -14.74
CA GLU A 147 5.68 -24.91 -14.82
C GLU A 147 5.74 -23.44 -14.48
N ALA A 148 6.41 -23.08 -13.40
CA ALA A 148 6.57 -21.70 -12.95
C ALA A 148 7.19 -20.81 -14.04
N LYS A 149 8.22 -21.27 -14.74
CA LYS A 149 8.86 -20.53 -15.83
C LYS A 149 7.92 -20.34 -17.04
N ARG A 150 7.05 -21.31 -17.32
CA ARG A 150 6.03 -21.16 -18.37
C ARG A 150 4.88 -20.23 -17.97
N ARG A 151 4.61 -20.08 -16.67
CA ARG A 151 3.46 -19.36 -16.14
C ARG A 151 3.86 -18.50 -14.92
N PRO A 152 4.74 -17.52 -15.10
CA PRO A 152 5.34 -16.77 -14.00
C PRO A 152 4.31 -15.99 -13.15
N ALA A 153 3.26 -15.46 -13.78
CA ALA A 153 2.19 -14.76 -13.06
C ALA A 153 1.40 -15.70 -12.13
N LEU A 154 1.07 -16.91 -12.61
CA LEU A 154 0.39 -17.90 -11.76
C LEU A 154 1.29 -18.43 -10.66
N ALA A 155 2.58 -18.65 -10.95
CA ALA A 155 3.56 -19.06 -9.94
C ALA A 155 3.70 -18.00 -8.84
N PHE A 156 3.71 -16.73 -9.20
CA PHE A 156 3.71 -15.63 -8.24
C PHE A 156 2.44 -15.65 -7.35
N LEU A 157 1.25 -15.78 -7.95
CA LEU A 157 -0.01 -15.89 -7.19
C LEU A 157 0.00 -17.10 -6.25
N SER A 158 0.50 -18.25 -6.73
CA SER A 158 0.63 -19.47 -5.93
C SER A 158 1.54 -19.25 -4.71
N ALA A 159 2.67 -18.61 -4.90
CA ALA A 159 3.61 -18.31 -3.83
C ALA A 159 3.05 -17.30 -2.81
N VAL A 160 2.31 -16.29 -3.27
CA VAL A 160 1.63 -15.31 -2.38
C VAL A 160 0.53 -15.99 -1.57
N ALA A 161 -0.26 -16.86 -2.19
CA ALA A 161 -1.38 -17.54 -1.53
C ALA A 161 -0.91 -18.61 -0.52
N HIS A 162 0.12 -19.37 -0.87
CA HIS A 162 0.49 -20.58 -0.17
C HIS A 162 1.85 -20.52 0.52
N GLY A 163 2.67 -19.50 0.29
CA GLY A 163 4.06 -19.42 0.75
C GLY A 163 4.25 -19.60 2.25
N ASN A 164 3.21 -19.32 3.03
CA ASN A 164 3.21 -19.50 4.50
C ASN A 164 2.72 -20.89 4.95
N ALA A 165 2.44 -21.81 4.03
CA ALA A 165 1.93 -23.16 4.33
C ALA A 165 3.07 -24.20 4.60
N GLY A 166 4.10 -23.79 5.34
CA GLY A 166 5.23 -24.66 5.73
C GLY A 166 6.07 -25.14 4.54
N ALA A 167 6.52 -26.38 4.56
CA ALA A 167 7.43 -26.91 3.52
C ALA A 167 6.82 -26.87 2.11
N ALA A 168 5.55 -27.24 1.96
CA ALA A 168 4.87 -27.21 0.67
C ALA A 168 4.72 -25.77 0.14
N GLY A 169 4.49 -24.81 1.03
CA GLY A 169 4.46 -23.38 0.69
C GLY A 169 5.83 -22.90 0.21
N MET A 170 6.90 -23.33 0.84
CA MET A 170 8.26 -22.99 0.42
C MET A 170 8.61 -23.57 -0.97
N GLU A 171 8.09 -24.75 -1.35
CA GLU A 171 8.23 -25.24 -2.72
C GLU A 171 7.60 -24.27 -3.75
N ALA A 172 6.41 -23.74 -3.45
CA ALA A 172 5.77 -22.75 -4.32
C ALA A 172 6.58 -21.44 -4.40
N VAL A 173 7.14 -20.99 -3.27
CA VAL A 173 8.04 -19.82 -3.23
C VAL A 173 9.27 -20.05 -4.11
N PHE A 174 9.96 -21.18 -3.98
CA PHE A 174 11.14 -21.49 -4.80
C PHE A 174 10.80 -21.63 -6.29
N ALA A 175 9.66 -22.22 -6.62
CA ALA A 175 9.20 -22.31 -7.99
C ALA A 175 8.96 -20.91 -8.58
N ALA A 176 8.24 -20.04 -7.87
CA ALA A 176 8.00 -18.67 -8.30
C ALA A 176 9.31 -17.88 -8.48
N MET A 177 10.26 -18.04 -7.56
CA MET A 177 11.56 -17.39 -7.63
C MET A 177 12.39 -17.85 -8.84
N SER A 178 12.32 -19.14 -9.20
CA SER A 178 12.98 -19.65 -10.41
C SER A 178 12.42 -19.01 -11.70
N ALA A 179 11.15 -18.61 -11.68
CA ALA A 179 10.48 -17.94 -12.80
C ALA A 179 10.82 -16.44 -12.90
N VAL A 180 11.14 -15.79 -11.76
CA VAL A 180 11.52 -14.36 -11.74
C VAL A 180 12.72 -14.07 -12.62
N GLY A 181 13.63 -15.04 -12.81
CA GLY A 181 14.79 -14.92 -13.69
C GLY A 181 14.44 -14.70 -15.16
N GLU A 182 13.26 -15.14 -15.60
CA GLU A 182 12.78 -15.03 -16.98
C GLU A 182 12.02 -13.72 -17.26
N LEU A 183 11.74 -12.94 -16.22
CA LEU A 183 11.02 -11.66 -16.33
C LEU A 183 11.97 -10.50 -16.63
N ASP A 184 11.43 -9.43 -17.21
CA ASP A 184 12.15 -8.17 -17.29
C ASP A 184 12.47 -7.62 -15.87
N GLU A 185 13.46 -6.75 -15.79
CA GLU A 185 14.01 -6.28 -14.52
C GLU A 185 12.96 -5.59 -13.64
N ALA A 186 12.06 -4.82 -14.22
CA ALA A 186 11.05 -4.07 -13.47
C ALA A 186 10.04 -5.03 -12.81
N ARG A 187 9.48 -5.99 -13.58
CA ARG A 187 8.56 -7.02 -13.06
C ARG A 187 9.23 -7.93 -12.06
N ALA A 188 10.46 -8.37 -12.35
CA ALA A 188 11.23 -9.20 -11.46
C ALA A 188 11.43 -8.53 -10.09
N ARG A 189 11.74 -7.24 -10.06
CA ARG A 189 11.88 -6.44 -8.84
C ARG A 189 10.57 -6.34 -8.07
N THR A 190 9.48 -5.98 -8.77
CA THR A 190 8.14 -5.85 -8.18
C THR A 190 7.66 -7.16 -7.57
N TYR A 191 7.75 -8.28 -8.32
CA TYR A 191 7.32 -9.60 -7.84
C TYR A 191 8.14 -10.09 -6.66
N THR A 192 9.46 -9.91 -6.69
CA THR A 192 10.33 -10.31 -5.58
C THR A 192 10.00 -9.52 -4.31
N ALA A 193 9.82 -8.20 -4.44
CA ALA A 193 9.51 -7.34 -3.30
C ALA A 193 8.14 -7.69 -2.69
N ALA A 194 7.13 -7.88 -3.55
CA ALA A 194 5.77 -8.22 -3.11
C ALA A 194 5.69 -9.62 -2.50
N LEU A 195 6.40 -10.60 -3.07
CA LEU A 195 6.48 -11.94 -2.50
C LEU A 195 7.12 -11.92 -1.12
N TRP A 196 8.24 -11.19 -0.95
CA TRP A 196 8.86 -11.02 0.36
C TRP A 196 7.91 -10.42 1.40
N ASP A 197 7.11 -9.41 1.00
CA ASP A 197 6.14 -8.77 1.88
C ASP A 197 4.97 -9.69 2.26
N ALA A 198 4.59 -10.61 1.37
CA ALA A 198 3.53 -11.59 1.61
C ALA A 198 3.94 -12.73 2.56
N LEU A 199 5.25 -13.01 2.69
CA LEU A 199 5.74 -14.08 3.57
C LEU A 199 5.74 -13.65 5.04
N ASP A 200 5.38 -14.57 5.93
CA ASP A 200 5.51 -14.40 7.37
C ASP A 200 6.99 -14.53 7.83
N ALA A 201 7.22 -14.28 9.12
CA ALA A 201 8.57 -14.33 9.68
C ALA A 201 9.21 -15.72 9.60
N SER A 202 8.42 -16.80 9.65
CA SER A 202 8.89 -18.19 9.57
C SER A 202 9.33 -18.52 8.15
N ALA A 203 8.47 -18.21 7.17
CA ALA A 203 8.76 -18.44 5.75
C ALA A 203 9.95 -17.58 5.27
N ARG A 204 10.03 -16.31 5.69
CA ARG A 204 11.21 -15.45 5.41
C ARG A 204 12.50 -16.03 5.94
N ARG A 205 12.49 -16.51 7.19
CA ARG A 205 13.69 -17.15 7.78
C ARG A 205 14.08 -18.42 7.06
N ALA A 206 13.10 -19.26 6.67
CA ALA A 206 13.37 -20.46 5.88
C ALA A 206 14.00 -20.12 4.53
N LEU A 207 13.51 -19.06 3.88
CA LEU A 207 14.05 -18.57 2.63
C LEU A 207 15.49 -18.04 2.80
N GLU A 208 15.76 -17.24 3.84
CA GLU A 208 17.10 -16.73 4.18
C GLU A 208 18.10 -17.87 4.40
N VAL A 209 17.68 -18.92 5.13
CA VAL A 209 18.53 -20.10 5.38
C VAL A 209 18.82 -20.86 4.08
N ALA A 210 17.81 -21.06 3.23
CA ALA A 210 17.99 -21.73 1.95
C ALA A 210 18.94 -20.96 1.03
N MET A 211 18.86 -19.62 1.02
CA MET A 211 19.77 -18.77 0.28
C MET A 211 21.21 -18.83 0.79
N ALA A 212 21.40 -18.91 2.12
CA ALA A 212 22.72 -18.98 2.74
C ALA A 212 23.43 -20.33 2.53
N THR A 213 22.70 -21.40 2.16
CA THR A 213 23.26 -22.76 1.93
C THR A 213 23.78 -22.99 0.52
N ASN A 214 23.89 -21.94 -0.32
CA ASN A 214 24.48 -21.98 -1.66
C ASN A 214 23.91 -23.12 -2.56
N ASP A 215 22.59 -23.16 -2.73
CA ASP A 215 22.02 -24.02 -3.76
C ASP A 215 22.21 -23.32 -5.13
N PRO A 216 23.04 -23.89 -6.07
CA PRO A 216 23.33 -23.26 -7.35
C PRO A 216 22.12 -22.96 -8.21
N ALA A 217 20.99 -23.62 -7.96
CA ALA A 217 19.73 -23.39 -8.66
C ALA A 217 19.04 -22.04 -8.26
N ILE A 218 19.42 -21.48 -7.11
CA ILE A 218 18.85 -20.25 -6.55
C ILE A 218 19.80 -19.06 -6.72
N GLU A 219 21.10 -19.33 -6.88
CA GLU A 219 22.21 -18.42 -6.61
C GLU A 219 22.43 -17.23 -7.57
N SER A 220 22.06 -17.28 -8.84
CA SER A 220 22.71 -16.33 -9.76
C SER A 220 21.98 -14.99 -9.98
N ASN A 221 20.67 -14.92 -9.90
CA ASN A 221 19.93 -13.67 -10.15
C ASN A 221 19.09 -13.18 -8.97
N PHE A 222 18.61 -14.11 -8.14
CA PHE A 222 17.73 -13.78 -7.01
C PHE A 222 18.49 -13.14 -5.85
N GLU A 223 19.62 -13.71 -5.42
CA GLU A 223 20.43 -13.16 -4.31
C GLU A 223 20.90 -11.73 -4.60
N ARG A 224 21.33 -11.49 -5.85
CA ARG A 224 21.71 -10.13 -6.26
C ARG A 224 20.52 -9.17 -6.15
N ARG A 225 19.33 -9.57 -6.65
CA ARG A 225 18.12 -8.75 -6.61
C ARG A 225 17.59 -8.54 -5.19
N MET A 226 17.65 -9.56 -4.35
CA MET A 226 17.29 -9.42 -2.93
C MET A 226 18.23 -8.45 -2.22
N ARG A 227 19.53 -8.54 -2.47
CA ARG A 227 20.50 -7.60 -1.90
C ARG A 227 20.21 -6.17 -2.33
N GLU A 228 19.99 -5.93 -3.62
CA GLU A 228 19.63 -4.61 -4.16
C GLU A 228 18.33 -4.07 -3.52
N ILE A 229 17.31 -4.92 -3.33
CA ILE A 229 16.05 -4.53 -2.68
C ILE A 229 16.27 -4.21 -1.19
N PHE A 230 17.08 -4.99 -0.48
CA PHE A 230 17.38 -4.74 0.92
C PHE A 230 18.23 -3.48 1.11
N GLU A 231 19.21 -3.24 0.25
CA GLU A 231 20.01 -2.03 0.23
C GLU A 231 19.13 -0.80 -0.04
N ALA A 232 18.31 -0.81 -1.10
CA ALA A 232 17.40 0.27 -1.42
C ALA A 232 16.37 0.55 -0.30
N ARG A 233 15.83 -0.51 0.34
CA ARG A 233 14.93 -0.35 1.50
C ARG A 233 15.65 0.13 2.75
N GLY A 234 16.89 -0.29 2.94
CA GLY A 234 17.75 0.19 4.03
C GLY A 234 18.03 1.68 3.88
N GLU A 235 18.36 2.13 2.68
CA GLU A 235 18.57 3.53 2.33
C GLU A 235 17.29 4.36 2.52
N ALA A 236 16.17 3.95 1.94
CA ALA A 236 14.89 4.65 2.08
C ALA A 236 14.43 4.76 3.55
N ARG A 237 14.63 3.71 4.37
CA ARG A 237 14.34 3.78 5.81
C ARG A 237 15.34 4.68 6.55
N GLY A 238 16.58 4.71 6.12
CA GLY A 238 17.61 5.59 6.64
C GLY A 238 17.30 7.06 6.35
N GLU A 239 16.92 7.38 5.12
CA GLU A 239 16.50 8.70 4.69
C GLU A 239 15.25 9.18 5.45
N ALA A 240 14.16 8.39 5.48
CA ALA A 240 12.95 8.74 6.20
C ALA A 240 13.18 8.98 7.70
N ARG A 241 14.05 8.16 8.34
CA ARG A 241 14.45 8.40 9.74
C ARG A 241 15.34 9.63 9.90
N GLY A 242 16.18 9.91 8.90
CA GLY A 242 17.04 11.10 8.85
C GLY A 242 16.19 12.37 8.74
N GLU A 243 15.24 12.40 7.83
CA GLU A 243 14.29 13.50 7.62
C GLU A 243 13.46 13.76 8.89
N ALA A 244 12.79 12.74 9.43
CA ALA A 244 11.99 12.89 10.65
C ALA A 244 12.82 13.40 11.85
N ARG A 245 14.07 12.94 12.00
CA ARG A 245 14.96 13.47 13.02
C ARG A 245 15.44 14.88 12.72
N GLY A 246 15.63 15.21 11.44
CA GLY A 246 16.01 16.55 10.98
C GLY A 246 14.89 17.55 11.25
N GLU A 247 13.66 17.21 10.90
CA GLU A 247 12.46 18.02 11.17
C GLU A 247 12.26 18.25 12.67
N ALA A 248 12.24 17.20 13.48
CA ALA A 248 12.08 17.32 14.93
C ALA A 248 13.17 18.18 15.58
N ARG A 249 14.43 18.07 15.11
CA ARG A 249 15.52 18.93 15.60
C ARG A 249 15.38 20.36 15.09
N GLY A 250 14.88 20.55 13.87
CA GLY A 250 14.61 21.86 13.28
C GLY A 250 13.51 22.61 14.06
N GLU A 251 12.41 21.93 14.35
CA GLU A 251 11.30 22.45 15.16
C GLU A 251 11.77 22.83 16.55
N ALA A 252 12.42 21.92 17.26
CA ALA A 252 12.93 22.18 18.62
C ALA A 252 13.92 23.36 18.68
N ARG A 253 14.80 23.51 17.66
CA ARG A 253 15.69 24.67 17.54
C ARG A 253 14.94 25.96 17.23
N GLY A 254 13.92 25.87 16.37
CA GLY A 254 13.03 27.00 16.04
C GLY A 254 12.31 27.52 17.27
N GLU A 255 11.67 26.64 18.03
CA GLU A 255 10.98 26.97 19.27
C GLU A 255 11.93 27.58 20.30
N ALA A 256 13.09 26.97 20.53
CA ALA A 256 14.08 27.50 21.46
C ALA A 256 14.56 28.90 21.07
N ARG A 257 14.74 29.16 19.77
CA ARG A 257 15.15 30.46 19.26
C ARG A 257 14.06 31.52 19.45
N VAL A 258 12.79 31.16 19.22
CA VAL A 258 11.65 32.06 19.46
C VAL A 258 11.56 32.43 20.94
N LEU A 259 11.63 31.44 21.85
CA LEU A 259 11.61 31.67 23.28
C LEU A 259 12.76 32.59 23.73
N GLU A 260 13.97 32.37 23.24
CA GLU A 260 15.12 33.20 23.56
C GLU A 260 14.97 34.63 23.04
N THR A 261 14.44 34.81 21.83
CA THR A 261 14.12 36.13 21.28
C THR A 261 13.11 36.87 22.13
N MET A 262 12.04 36.16 22.57
CA MET A 262 11.00 36.76 23.42
C MET A 262 11.53 37.15 24.81
N ARG A 263 12.38 36.30 25.44
CA ARG A 263 13.02 36.61 26.72
C ARG A 263 13.92 37.85 26.59
N SER A 264 14.76 37.89 25.57
CA SER A 264 15.65 39.02 25.32
C SER A 264 14.86 40.30 25.06
N ALA A 265 13.80 40.26 24.27
CA ALA A 265 12.93 41.39 23.97
C ALA A 265 12.22 41.90 25.26
N LEU A 266 11.75 40.97 26.11
CA LEU A 266 11.11 41.33 27.40
C LEU A 266 12.07 42.06 28.33
N VAL A 267 13.28 41.52 28.52
CA VAL A 267 14.32 42.15 29.36
C VAL A 267 14.68 43.52 28.81
N HIS A 268 14.83 43.66 27.50
CA HIS A 268 15.12 44.93 26.83
C HIS A 268 14.00 45.94 27.06
N ALA A 269 12.74 45.55 26.82
CA ALA A 269 11.57 46.45 27.00
C ALA A 269 11.44 46.98 28.44
N LEU A 270 11.69 46.11 29.46
CA LEU A 270 11.69 46.54 30.82
C LEU A 270 12.86 47.48 31.17
N THR A 271 14.05 47.20 30.62
CA THR A 271 15.24 48.05 30.79
C THR A 271 15.06 49.42 30.19
N GLU A 272 14.59 49.56 28.96
CA GLU A 272 14.28 50.82 28.30
C GLU A 272 13.29 51.71 29.05
N ARG A 273 12.40 51.07 29.84
CA ARG A 273 11.47 51.80 30.69
C ARG A 273 12.02 52.07 32.11
N SER A 274 13.31 51.85 32.33
CA SER A 274 13.96 52.04 33.65
C SER A 274 13.36 51.17 34.76
N LEU A 275 12.74 50.02 34.43
CA LEU A 275 12.21 49.04 35.39
C LEU A 275 13.35 48.05 35.72
N THR A 276 13.87 48.11 36.93
CA THR A 276 15.00 47.28 37.34
C THR A 276 14.52 45.87 37.75
N LEU A 277 15.01 44.85 37.08
CA LEU A 277 14.76 43.44 37.40
C LEU A 277 15.57 42.99 38.58
N SER A 278 14.95 42.34 39.57
CA SER A 278 15.66 41.56 40.59
C SER A 278 16.21 40.26 39.98
N ASP A 279 17.18 39.64 40.66
CA ASP A 279 17.76 38.35 40.20
C ASP A 279 16.69 37.25 40.13
N ALA A 280 15.73 37.25 41.01
CA ALA A 280 14.62 36.28 41.03
C ALA A 280 13.71 36.47 39.81
N GLN A 281 13.39 37.72 39.42
CA GLN A 281 12.57 38.03 38.26
C GLN A 281 13.28 37.72 36.96
N ARG A 282 14.58 38.04 36.88
CA ARG A 282 15.42 37.65 35.75
C ARG A 282 15.46 36.14 35.56
N ALA A 283 15.69 35.38 36.63
CA ALA A 283 15.69 33.93 36.57
C ALA A 283 14.29 33.33 36.23
N ALA A 284 13.20 34.01 36.60
CA ALA A 284 11.85 33.60 36.22
C ALA A 284 11.62 33.74 34.68
N ILE A 285 12.06 34.86 34.11
CA ILE A 285 11.99 35.10 32.64
C ILE A 285 12.85 34.05 31.92
N GLU A 286 14.09 33.80 32.35
CA GLU A 286 15.00 32.87 31.73
C GLU A 286 14.47 31.42 31.73
N ARG A 287 13.80 31.00 32.79
CA ARG A 287 13.22 29.65 32.93
C ARG A 287 11.85 29.48 32.29
N CYS A 288 11.18 30.58 31.88
CA CYS A 288 9.87 30.49 31.26
C CYS A 288 9.94 29.82 29.89
N SER A 289 9.32 28.67 29.73
CA SER A 289 9.19 27.92 28.49
C SER A 289 7.82 28.08 27.78
N ASP A 290 6.93 28.87 28.36
CA ASP A 290 5.61 29.18 27.80
C ASP A 290 5.69 30.45 26.94
N SER A 291 5.64 30.29 25.63
CA SER A 291 5.66 31.39 24.66
C SER A 291 4.45 32.34 24.84
N ALA A 292 3.29 31.80 25.23
CA ALA A 292 2.10 32.63 25.48
C ALA A 292 2.26 33.48 26.73
N ALA A 293 2.88 32.98 27.79
CA ALA A 293 3.21 33.75 28.97
C ALA A 293 4.21 34.88 28.65
N LEU A 294 5.29 34.53 27.92
CA LEU A 294 6.27 35.55 27.49
C LEU A 294 5.64 36.62 26.59
N ALA A 295 4.74 36.24 25.68
CA ALA A 295 4.02 37.21 24.87
C ALA A 295 3.11 38.14 25.73
N ARG A 296 2.38 37.61 26.72
CA ARG A 296 1.56 38.42 27.64
C ARG A 296 2.44 39.38 28.42
N TRP A 297 3.54 38.92 28.97
CA TRP A 297 4.48 39.75 29.71
C TRP A 297 5.09 40.86 28.86
N LEU A 298 5.43 40.55 27.58
CA LEU A 298 5.98 41.52 26.64
C LEU A 298 4.97 42.65 26.35
N VAL A 299 3.69 42.31 26.13
CA VAL A 299 2.62 43.29 25.92
C VAL A 299 2.42 44.14 27.16
N ARG A 300 2.39 43.53 28.37
CA ARG A 300 2.24 44.27 29.62
C ARG A 300 3.45 45.12 29.95
N ALA A 301 4.67 44.68 29.62
CA ALA A 301 5.89 45.45 29.81
C ALA A 301 5.85 46.82 29.09
N ALA A 302 5.07 46.95 28.03
CA ALA A 302 4.90 48.25 27.32
C ALA A 302 4.15 49.32 28.16
N VAL A 303 3.28 48.91 29.14
CA VAL A 303 2.41 49.84 29.87
C VAL A 303 2.49 49.68 31.40
N ALA A 304 3.11 48.63 31.95
CA ALA A 304 3.17 48.34 33.36
C ALA A 304 3.88 49.43 34.17
N ALA A 305 3.42 49.70 35.40
CA ALA A 305 4.07 50.66 36.30
C ALA A 305 5.24 50.03 37.05
N SER A 306 5.25 48.68 37.21
CA SER A 306 6.29 47.92 37.92
C SER A 306 6.63 46.62 37.17
N VAL A 307 7.74 45.99 37.53
CA VAL A 307 8.11 44.66 37.01
C VAL A 307 7.09 43.60 37.46
N GLU A 308 6.58 43.71 38.70
CA GLU A 308 5.56 42.82 39.24
C GLU A 308 4.29 42.86 38.41
N ASP A 309 3.84 44.06 37.98
CA ASP A 309 2.66 44.24 37.12
C ASP A 309 2.91 43.62 35.73
N ALA A 310 4.11 43.77 35.19
CA ALA A 310 4.46 43.23 33.87
C ALA A 310 4.48 41.70 33.89
N LEU A 311 5.01 41.08 34.93
CA LEU A 311 5.18 39.63 35.06
C LEU A 311 3.99 38.94 35.77
N ALA A 312 2.91 39.63 36.03
CA ALA A 312 1.72 39.04 36.64
C ALA A 312 1.19 37.87 35.76
N PRO A 313 0.62 36.79 36.33
CA PRO A 313 0.11 35.62 35.64
C PRO A 313 -1.05 35.94 34.66
#